data_ab12a7eff70cbe8ce9c3e12ba20b5412
#
_entry.id   ab12a7eff70cbe8ce9c3e12ba20b5412
#
_cell.length_a   1.000
_cell.length_b   1.000
_cell.length_c   1.000
_cell.angle_alpha   90.00
_cell.angle_beta   90.00
_cell.angle_gamma   90.00
#
_symmetry.space_group_name_H-M   'P 1'
#
loop_
_entity.id
_entity.type
_entity.pdbx_description
1 polymer ?
#
loop_
_entity_poly.entity_id
_entity_poly.type
_entity_poly.pdbx_seq_one_letter_code
_entity_poly.pdbx_strand_id
1 'polypeptide(L)'
;MKEAKGKTLSKKQYLIVASMIFALFFGAGNLIFPLHLGQLAGRNWGSAAIGFSITGVVLPLLSLLAVAITRSNGVYQIALPVGKIFALSFMTLIQLTMGPLFAAPRNATVSYTVGIAPLLPKQFKSIGLFVFTTIFFAIVFMIAYNESDILSSLGKILNPIFLILLFLVFVMAFAHPLGNLSTVAVSKEYLHGTVVKGFLEGYNTMDALAGLAFGVTVVTAIKELVNNNEKKVAKITAKAGLMAVIGIGIIYTLLIAVGAMSLGHFKITSDGGILLSKIVNYYAGIFGQALLAVLVFLACLTTAVGILSAFALDFSAHYPKFSYKGWLIISCVGSFATANLGLDKIISWSLPVLMFLYPLAIVLIILSLFSPLFKGDKVMYKVTMALTLVPAIFDLITHLPAPIAGTQFYKAVSQFRLQYLPLANIGLSWVVPTILGLVISIFIHVWHRKTNKI
;
A
#
# COMPACT_ATOMS: atom_id res chain seq x y z
N MET A 1 15.58 -34.75 -26.52
CA MET A 1 15.76 -34.09 -25.23
C MET A 1 14.48 -34.29 -24.43
N LYS A 2 14.50 -35.12 -23.37
CA LYS A 2 13.37 -35.29 -22.46
C LYS A 2 13.17 -33.95 -21.73
N GLU A 3 12.02 -33.30 -21.92
CA GLU A 3 11.60 -32.16 -21.07
C GLU A 3 11.69 -32.62 -19.61
N ALA A 4 12.59 -32.03 -18.87
CA ALA A 4 12.64 -32.24 -17.44
C ALA A 4 11.26 -31.84 -16.87
N LYS A 5 10.47 -32.84 -16.46
CA LYS A 5 9.21 -32.65 -15.73
C LYS A 5 9.53 -31.79 -14.52
N GLY A 6 9.42 -30.46 -14.69
CA GLY A 6 9.75 -29.50 -13.63
C GLY A 6 8.89 -29.80 -12.40
N LYS A 7 9.56 -29.95 -11.26
CA LYS A 7 8.96 -30.20 -9.94
C LYS A 7 7.74 -29.30 -9.72
N THR A 8 6.60 -29.90 -9.46
CA THR A 8 5.43 -29.18 -8.90
C THR A 8 5.74 -28.85 -7.46
N LEU A 9 5.51 -27.60 -7.05
CA LEU A 9 5.72 -27.21 -5.66
C LEU A 9 4.84 -28.05 -4.72
N SER A 10 5.41 -28.44 -3.58
CA SER A 10 4.66 -29.09 -2.50
C SER A 10 3.71 -28.08 -1.84
N LYS A 11 2.67 -28.56 -1.13
CA LYS A 11 1.77 -27.71 -0.34
C LYS A 11 2.54 -26.81 0.63
N LYS A 12 3.60 -27.33 1.26
CA LYS A 12 4.49 -26.57 2.17
C LYS A 12 5.18 -25.41 1.45
N GLN A 13 5.68 -25.63 0.23
CA GLN A 13 6.32 -24.58 -0.57
C GLN A 13 5.32 -23.49 -1.00
N TYR A 14 4.08 -23.87 -1.34
CA TYR A 14 3.02 -22.88 -1.60
C TYR A 14 2.72 -22.02 -0.37
N LEU A 15 2.66 -22.62 0.83
CA LEU A 15 2.48 -21.88 2.08
C LEU A 15 3.64 -20.93 2.37
N ILE A 16 4.88 -21.35 2.11
CA ILE A 16 6.06 -20.48 2.28
C ILE A 16 5.95 -19.26 1.35
N VAL A 17 5.64 -19.48 0.06
CA VAL A 17 5.47 -18.37 -0.89
C VAL A 17 4.30 -17.48 -0.50
N ALA A 18 3.17 -18.04 -0.06
CA ALA A 18 2.04 -17.27 0.43
C ALA A 18 2.39 -16.42 1.66
N SER A 19 3.18 -16.96 2.59
CA SER A 19 3.68 -16.22 3.76
C SER A 19 4.63 -15.10 3.36
N MET A 20 5.48 -15.30 2.33
CA MET A 20 6.33 -14.23 1.79
C MET A 20 5.50 -13.09 1.19
N ILE A 21 4.47 -13.42 0.41
CA ILE A 21 3.56 -12.44 -0.19
C ILE A 21 2.75 -11.72 0.90
N PHE A 22 2.27 -12.45 1.90
CA PHE A 22 1.60 -11.86 3.07
C PHE A 22 2.51 -10.85 3.78
N ALA A 23 3.76 -11.24 4.06
CA ALA A 23 4.73 -10.37 4.73
C ALA A 23 5.13 -9.15 3.89
N LEU A 24 5.11 -9.26 2.55
CA LEU A 24 5.35 -8.13 1.65
C LEU A 24 4.29 -7.04 1.80
N PHE A 25 3.02 -7.43 1.94
CA PHE A 25 1.89 -6.50 1.98
C PHE A 25 1.49 -6.11 3.39
N PHE A 26 1.65 -6.98 4.38
CA PHE A 26 1.13 -6.73 5.71
C PHE A 26 2.08 -5.88 6.58
N GLY A 27 1.81 -4.58 6.63
CA GLY A 27 2.59 -3.60 7.40
C GLY A 27 1.73 -2.76 8.36
N ALA A 28 2.31 -1.68 8.88
CA ALA A 28 1.64 -0.80 9.85
C ALA A 28 0.33 -0.19 9.32
N GLY A 29 0.31 0.23 8.06
CA GLY A 29 -0.87 0.82 7.42
C GLY A 29 -2.05 -0.15 7.40
N ASN A 30 -1.78 -1.42 7.20
CA ASN A 30 -2.76 -2.49 7.10
C ASN A 30 -3.50 -2.78 8.40
N LEU A 31 -3.01 -2.29 9.52
CA LEU A 31 -3.65 -2.36 10.82
C LEU A 31 -4.53 -1.15 11.10
N ILE A 32 -4.01 0.04 10.79
CA ILE A 32 -4.62 1.28 11.23
C ILE A 32 -5.75 1.75 10.30
N PHE A 33 -5.57 1.64 8.97
CA PHE A 33 -6.58 2.16 8.02
C PHE A 33 -7.89 1.38 8.02
N PRO A 34 -7.89 0.02 7.96
CA PRO A 34 -9.15 -0.72 8.05
C PRO A 34 -9.90 -0.45 9.36
N LEU A 35 -9.16 -0.39 10.47
CA LEU A 35 -9.76 -0.16 11.78
C LEU A 35 -10.40 1.24 11.88
N HIS A 36 -9.72 2.28 11.40
CA HIS A 36 -10.23 3.64 11.35
C HIS A 36 -11.41 3.77 10.37
N LEU A 37 -11.32 3.14 9.20
CA LEU A 37 -12.43 3.05 8.24
C LEU A 37 -13.68 2.49 8.88
N GLY A 38 -13.54 1.46 9.74
CA GLY A 38 -14.65 0.90 10.50
C GLY A 38 -15.35 1.93 11.39
N GLN A 39 -14.58 2.76 12.10
CA GLN A 39 -15.14 3.86 12.91
C GLN A 39 -15.89 4.89 12.06
N LEU A 40 -15.34 5.26 10.90
CA LEU A 40 -15.96 6.25 10.03
C LEU A 40 -17.22 5.70 9.35
N ALA A 41 -17.19 4.46 8.89
CA ALA A 41 -18.28 3.81 8.18
C ALA A 41 -19.43 3.36 9.12
N GLY A 42 -19.15 3.10 10.38
CA GLY A 42 -20.16 2.68 11.36
C GLY A 42 -20.99 1.49 10.85
N ARG A 43 -22.34 1.57 10.89
CA ARG A 43 -23.23 0.52 10.39
C ARG A 43 -23.06 0.19 8.91
N ASN A 44 -22.44 1.07 8.11
CA ASN A 44 -22.13 0.85 6.69
C ASN A 44 -20.79 0.12 6.48
N TRP A 45 -20.19 -0.43 7.53
CA TRP A 45 -18.88 -1.08 7.53
C TRP A 45 -18.73 -2.16 6.45
N GLY A 46 -19.75 -2.97 6.20
CA GLY A 46 -19.73 -4.03 5.19
C GLY A 46 -19.52 -3.48 3.77
N SER A 47 -20.23 -2.41 3.41
CA SER A 47 -20.05 -1.72 2.13
C SER A 47 -18.67 -1.07 2.01
N ALA A 48 -18.16 -0.49 3.11
CA ALA A 48 -16.80 0.05 3.16
C ALA A 48 -15.75 -1.05 2.98
N ALA A 49 -15.94 -2.21 3.62
CA ALA A 49 -15.04 -3.36 3.51
C ALA A 49 -14.95 -3.91 2.07
N ILE A 50 -16.07 -3.96 1.35
CA ILE A 50 -16.08 -4.36 -0.07
C ILE A 50 -15.22 -3.41 -0.89
N GLY A 51 -15.44 -2.10 -0.79
CA GLY A 51 -14.66 -1.10 -1.51
C GLY A 51 -13.18 -1.16 -1.16
N PHE A 52 -12.86 -1.20 0.13
CA PHE A 52 -11.50 -1.29 0.65
C PHE A 52 -10.76 -2.54 0.14
N SER A 53 -11.45 -3.69 0.08
CA SER A 53 -10.86 -4.95 -0.37
C SER A 53 -10.47 -4.91 -1.86
N ILE A 54 -11.12 -4.13 -2.69
CA ILE A 54 -10.74 -4.00 -4.11
C ILE A 54 -9.33 -3.43 -4.24
N THR A 55 -9.03 -2.37 -3.52
CA THR A 55 -7.73 -1.67 -3.63
C THR A 55 -6.70 -2.11 -2.61
N GLY A 56 -7.12 -2.54 -1.43
CA GLY A 56 -6.23 -3.03 -0.38
C GLY A 56 -5.91 -4.53 -0.45
N VAL A 57 -6.68 -5.32 -1.22
CA VAL A 57 -6.50 -6.78 -1.28
C VAL A 57 -6.30 -7.26 -2.73
N VAL A 58 -7.26 -6.95 -3.61
CA VAL A 58 -7.23 -7.47 -5.00
C VAL A 58 -6.15 -6.78 -5.81
N LEU A 59 -6.07 -5.46 -5.75
CA LEU A 59 -5.11 -4.69 -6.53
C LEU A 59 -3.64 -5.02 -6.22
N PRO A 60 -3.21 -5.22 -4.96
CA PRO A 60 -1.88 -5.71 -4.62
C PRO A 60 -1.54 -7.07 -5.26
N LEU A 61 -2.47 -8.01 -5.28
CA LEU A 61 -2.27 -9.27 -6.00
C LEU A 61 -2.09 -9.03 -7.50
N LEU A 62 -2.92 -8.18 -8.10
CA LEU A 62 -2.83 -7.85 -9.52
C LEU A 62 -1.51 -7.14 -9.85
N SER A 63 -0.98 -6.29 -8.97
CA SER A 63 0.32 -5.65 -9.15
C SER A 63 1.47 -6.67 -9.19
N LEU A 64 1.46 -7.63 -8.27
CA LEU A 64 2.44 -8.71 -8.23
C LEU A 64 2.35 -9.62 -9.47
N LEU A 65 1.12 -9.91 -9.93
CA LEU A 65 0.90 -10.67 -11.16
C LEU A 65 1.36 -9.91 -12.40
N ALA A 66 1.17 -8.59 -12.45
CA ALA A 66 1.66 -7.75 -13.54
C ALA A 66 3.20 -7.82 -13.65
N VAL A 67 3.91 -7.73 -12.52
CA VAL A 67 5.38 -7.91 -12.46
C VAL A 67 5.78 -9.32 -12.96
N ALA A 68 5.07 -10.37 -12.53
CA ALA A 68 5.37 -11.75 -12.92
C ALA A 68 5.10 -12.03 -14.41
N ILE A 69 4.01 -11.49 -14.98
CA ILE A 69 3.61 -11.70 -16.39
C ILE A 69 4.52 -10.91 -17.32
N THR A 70 4.82 -9.67 -16.99
CA THR A 70 5.71 -8.81 -17.79
C THR A 70 7.19 -9.14 -17.59
N ARG A 71 7.52 -9.97 -16.59
CA ARG A 71 8.91 -10.33 -16.22
C ARG A 71 9.75 -9.10 -15.88
N SER A 72 9.11 -8.07 -15.36
CA SER A 72 9.76 -6.81 -15.05
C SER A 72 10.59 -6.91 -13.77
N ASN A 73 11.74 -6.21 -13.74
CA ASN A 73 12.61 -6.13 -12.57
C ASN A 73 12.29 -4.86 -11.72
N GLY A 74 11.02 -4.49 -11.60
CA GLY A 74 10.57 -3.36 -10.81
C GLY A 74 9.80 -2.30 -11.60
N VAL A 75 9.52 -1.18 -10.93
CA VAL A 75 8.64 -0.10 -11.44
C VAL A 75 9.13 0.50 -12.76
N TYR A 76 10.44 0.73 -12.88
CA TYR A 76 11.00 1.33 -14.08
C TYR A 76 10.71 0.50 -15.33
N GLN A 77 10.96 -0.81 -15.27
CA GLN A 77 10.78 -1.68 -16.42
C GLN A 77 9.31 -1.89 -16.79
N ILE A 78 8.42 -2.02 -15.81
CA ILE A 78 6.99 -2.20 -16.08
C ILE A 78 6.37 -0.94 -16.70
N ALA A 79 6.89 0.25 -16.38
CA ALA A 79 6.46 1.53 -16.93
C ALA A 79 7.15 1.94 -18.24
N LEU A 80 8.23 1.25 -18.63
CA LEU A 80 9.05 1.58 -19.81
C LEU A 80 8.27 1.60 -21.14
N PRO A 81 7.22 0.78 -21.38
CA PRO A 81 6.42 0.86 -22.60
C PRO A 81 5.73 2.22 -22.81
N VAL A 82 5.44 2.97 -21.75
CA VAL A 82 4.89 4.33 -21.83
C VAL A 82 5.94 5.32 -22.37
N GLY A 83 7.19 5.18 -21.88
CA GLY A 83 8.32 6.02 -22.29
C GLY A 83 9.37 6.11 -21.19
N LYS A 84 10.63 6.38 -21.55
CA LYS A 84 11.76 6.45 -20.61
C LYS A 84 11.57 7.52 -19.54
N ILE A 85 11.13 8.73 -19.93
CA ILE A 85 10.92 9.84 -19.00
C ILE A 85 9.79 9.49 -18.02
N PHE A 86 8.65 8.99 -18.51
CA PHE A 86 7.55 8.55 -17.66
C PHE A 86 8.00 7.45 -16.68
N ALA A 87 8.70 6.43 -17.18
CA ALA A 87 9.17 5.31 -16.37
C ALA A 87 10.09 5.77 -15.23
N LEU A 88 11.04 6.67 -15.51
CA LEU A 88 11.95 7.22 -14.51
C LEU A 88 11.21 8.08 -13.49
N SER A 89 10.33 8.98 -13.95
CA SER A 89 9.55 9.86 -13.07
C SER A 89 8.59 9.05 -12.19
N PHE A 90 7.89 8.07 -12.76
CA PHE A 90 6.93 7.24 -12.04
C PHE A 90 7.61 6.35 -10.99
N MET A 91 8.74 5.71 -11.34
CA MET A 91 9.57 4.97 -10.40
C MET A 91 10.06 5.89 -9.26
N THR A 92 10.59 7.06 -9.60
CA THR A 92 11.08 8.02 -8.60
C THR A 92 9.98 8.45 -7.63
N LEU A 93 8.78 8.78 -8.15
CA LEU A 93 7.64 9.18 -7.31
C LEU A 93 7.15 8.03 -6.41
N ILE A 94 7.07 6.80 -6.93
CA ILE A 94 6.71 5.64 -6.11
C ILE A 94 7.74 5.40 -5.02
N GLN A 95 9.03 5.40 -5.38
CA GLN A 95 10.09 5.14 -4.42
C GLN A 95 10.20 6.24 -3.36
N LEU A 96 10.03 7.51 -3.72
CA LEU A 96 9.96 8.61 -2.75
C LEU A 96 8.74 8.47 -1.82
N THR A 97 7.59 8.10 -2.38
CA THR A 97 6.34 7.88 -1.62
C THR A 97 6.47 6.73 -0.63
N MET A 98 7.01 5.60 -1.07
CA MET A 98 7.22 4.43 -0.23
C MET A 98 8.38 4.64 0.76
N GLY A 99 9.46 5.27 0.33
CA GLY A 99 10.67 5.51 1.12
C GLY A 99 10.53 6.75 2.03
N PRO A 100 11.29 7.82 1.75
CA PRO A 100 11.49 8.91 2.72
C PRO A 100 10.29 9.78 3.00
N LEU A 101 9.26 9.82 2.12
CA LEU A 101 8.17 10.77 2.30
C LEU A 101 7.01 10.25 3.15
N PHE A 102 6.56 8.99 2.95
CA PHE A 102 5.32 8.56 3.61
C PHE A 102 5.39 7.17 4.25
N ALA A 103 5.67 6.08 3.52
CA ALA A 103 5.52 4.75 4.10
C ALA A 103 6.55 4.43 5.19
N ALA A 104 7.84 4.72 5.00
CA ALA A 104 8.85 4.47 6.01
C ALA A 104 8.69 5.39 7.26
N PRO A 105 8.45 6.72 7.13
CA PRO A 105 8.13 7.57 8.27
C PRO A 105 6.88 7.13 9.02
N ARG A 106 5.85 6.67 8.30
CA ARG A 106 4.62 6.15 8.89
C ARG A 106 4.85 4.91 9.74
N ASN A 107 5.74 4.01 9.34
CA ASN A 107 6.11 2.86 10.16
C ASN A 107 6.67 3.29 11.53
N ALA A 108 7.55 4.30 11.57
CA ALA A 108 8.08 4.83 12.81
C ALA A 108 6.99 5.50 13.66
N THR A 109 6.16 6.36 13.04
CA THR A 109 5.12 7.10 13.77
C THR A 109 4.00 6.21 14.28
N VAL A 110 3.57 5.19 13.53
CA VAL A 110 2.58 4.19 13.98
C VAL A 110 3.13 3.39 15.15
N SER A 111 4.38 2.94 15.05
CA SER A 111 5.04 2.22 16.13
C SER A 111 5.12 3.05 17.42
N TYR A 112 5.43 4.34 17.29
CA TYR A 112 5.39 5.29 18.40
C TYR A 112 3.97 5.49 18.96
N THR A 113 2.98 5.75 18.09
CA THR A 113 1.59 6.05 18.49
C THR A 113 0.94 4.88 19.19
N VAL A 114 1.19 3.65 18.73
CA VAL A 114 0.65 2.42 19.33
C VAL A 114 1.40 2.03 20.60
N GLY A 115 2.74 2.15 20.59
CA GLY A 115 3.58 1.59 21.66
C GLY A 115 3.90 2.55 22.78
N ILE A 116 4.43 3.72 22.48
CA ILE A 116 5.05 4.63 23.45
C ILE A 116 4.14 5.82 23.80
N ALA A 117 3.47 6.40 22.82
CA ALA A 117 2.67 7.61 23.04
C ALA A 117 1.57 7.48 24.10
N PRO A 118 0.91 6.30 24.32
CA PRO A 118 -0.07 6.12 25.36
C PRO A 118 0.51 6.20 26.79
N LEU A 119 1.80 5.91 26.93
CA LEU A 119 2.50 5.89 28.24
C LEU A 119 3.03 7.27 28.64
N LEU A 120 3.06 8.23 27.70
CA LEU A 120 3.64 9.55 27.91
C LEU A 120 2.58 10.61 28.24
N PRO A 121 2.86 11.52 29.20
CA PRO A 121 2.08 12.74 29.39
C PRO A 121 2.06 13.59 28.10
N LYS A 122 0.96 14.32 27.86
CA LYS A 122 0.75 15.08 26.62
C LYS A 122 1.93 16.02 26.28
N GLN A 123 2.50 16.67 27.30
CA GLN A 123 3.62 17.61 27.14
C GLN A 123 4.93 16.98 26.62
N PHE A 124 5.13 15.68 26.85
CA PHE A 124 6.34 14.97 26.43
C PHE A 124 6.18 14.22 25.11
N LYS A 125 4.98 14.19 24.50
CA LYS A 125 4.74 13.40 23.28
C LYS A 125 5.59 13.83 22.10
N SER A 126 5.82 15.13 21.88
CA SER A 126 6.65 15.62 20.78
C SER A 126 8.12 15.26 20.97
N ILE A 127 8.66 15.44 22.18
CA ILE A 127 10.03 15.05 22.51
C ILE A 127 10.18 13.53 22.44
N GLY A 128 9.19 12.79 22.94
CA GLY A 128 9.15 11.32 22.85
C GLY A 128 9.16 10.82 21.40
N LEU A 129 8.41 11.46 20.49
CA LEU A 129 8.43 11.15 19.07
C LEU A 129 9.82 11.38 18.47
N PHE A 130 10.46 12.52 18.77
CA PHE A 130 11.79 12.84 18.28
C PHE A 130 12.83 11.81 18.72
N VAL A 131 12.88 11.48 20.00
CA VAL A 131 13.83 10.48 20.56
C VAL A 131 13.55 9.11 19.97
N PHE A 132 12.27 8.69 19.91
CA PHE A 132 11.87 7.40 19.36
C PHE A 132 12.27 7.26 17.89
N THR A 133 11.97 8.25 17.05
CA THR A 133 12.27 8.21 15.63
C THR A 133 13.76 8.26 15.36
N THR A 134 14.55 8.96 16.21
CA THR A 134 16.01 8.94 16.14
C THR A 134 16.55 7.51 16.36
N ILE A 135 16.11 6.85 17.42
CA ILE A 135 16.51 5.47 17.72
C ILE A 135 16.05 4.52 16.62
N PHE A 136 14.79 4.65 16.19
CA PHE A 136 14.19 3.80 15.16
C PHE A 136 15.00 3.85 13.85
N PHE A 137 15.25 5.05 13.31
CA PHE A 137 15.98 5.17 12.05
C PHE A 137 17.48 4.90 12.19
N ALA A 138 18.07 5.08 13.36
CA ALA A 138 19.44 4.61 13.62
C ALA A 138 19.53 3.08 13.54
N ILE A 139 18.56 2.36 14.14
CA ILE A 139 18.49 0.90 14.05
C ILE A 139 18.23 0.46 12.61
N VAL A 140 17.28 1.10 11.89
CA VAL A 140 17.01 0.82 10.48
C VAL A 140 18.29 0.97 9.65
N PHE A 141 19.00 2.08 9.82
CA PHE A 141 20.25 2.33 9.12
C PHE A 141 21.31 1.26 9.40
N MET A 142 21.55 0.93 10.68
CA MET A 142 22.55 -0.09 11.05
C MET A 142 22.26 -1.44 10.42
N ILE A 143 20.99 -1.85 10.40
CA ILE A 143 20.59 -3.14 9.83
C ILE A 143 20.70 -3.12 8.30
N ALA A 144 20.16 -2.08 7.64
CA ALA A 144 20.19 -1.96 6.19
C ALA A 144 21.62 -1.75 5.63
N TYR A 145 22.51 -1.13 6.41
CA TYR A 145 23.90 -0.90 6.02
C TYR A 145 24.72 -2.19 5.89
N ASN A 146 24.44 -3.18 6.74
CA ASN A 146 25.20 -4.43 6.82
C ASN A 146 24.56 -5.58 6.00
N GLU A 147 23.45 -5.32 5.25
CA GLU A 147 22.74 -6.32 4.46
C GLU A 147 22.46 -7.63 5.25
N SER A 148 22.17 -7.51 6.54
CA SER A 148 22.08 -8.66 7.43
C SER A 148 20.78 -9.43 7.26
N ASP A 149 20.85 -10.78 7.19
CA ASP A 149 19.71 -11.71 7.14
C ASP A 149 18.90 -11.78 8.45
N ILE A 150 19.28 -11.01 9.46
CA ILE A 150 18.64 -11.00 10.79
C ILE A 150 17.14 -10.73 10.69
N LEU A 151 16.75 -9.81 9.78
CA LEU A 151 15.35 -9.43 9.59
C LEU A 151 14.49 -10.53 8.99
N SER A 152 15.04 -11.31 8.05
CA SER A 152 14.31 -12.45 7.47
C SER A 152 14.00 -13.50 8.54
N SER A 153 14.89 -13.67 9.49
CA SER A 153 14.74 -14.60 10.60
C SER A 153 13.79 -14.10 11.67
N LEU A 154 13.85 -12.81 12.01
CA LEU A 154 12.93 -12.18 12.96
C LEU A 154 11.49 -12.19 12.43
N GLY A 155 11.25 -11.83 11.18
CA GLY A 155 9.91 -11.84 10.59
C GLY A 155 9.24 -13.22 10.60
N LYS A 156 10.01 -14.29 10.45
CA LYS A 156 9.48 -15.68 10.51
C LYS A 156 8.88 -16.04 11.88
N ILE A 157 9.37 -15.47 12.96
CA ILE A 157 8.91 -15.73 14.33
C ILE A 157 7.86 -14.70 14.74
N LEU A 158 8.09 -13.44 14.44
CA LEU A 158 7.26 -12.33 14.93
C LEU A 158 5.89 -12.27 14.25
N ASN A 159 5.83 -12.52 12.93
CA ASN A 159 4.57 -12.47 12.21
C ASN A 159 3.53 -13.47 12.74
N PRO A 160 3.85 -14.75 12.99
CA PRO A 160 2.90 -15.66 13.63
C PRO A 160 2.44 -15.20 15.01
N ILE A 161 3.34 -14.71 15.87
CA ILE A 161 2.99 -14.24 17.22
C ILE A 161 2.05 -13.03 17.12
N PHE A 162 2.34 -12.10 16.23
CA PHE A 162 1.49 -10.95 15.97
C PHE A 162 0.09 -11.36 15.50
N LEU A 163 0.00 -12.30 14.55
CA LEU A 163 -1.28 -12.81 14.08
C LEU A 163 -2.08 -13.53 15.16
N ILE A 164 -1.42 -14.27 16.05
CA ILE A 164 -2.06 -14.90 17.21
C ILE A 164 -2.64 -13.84 18.14
N LEU A 165 -1.87 -12.80 18.49
CA LEU A 165 -2.38 -11.70 19.32
C LEU A 165 -3.60 -11.02 18.67
N LEU A 166 -3.49 -10.70 17.38
CA LEU A 166 -4.58 -10.07 16.64
C LEU A 166 -5.82 -10.96 16.60
N PHE A 167 -5.65 -12.26 16.38
CA PHE A 167 -6.74 -13.24 16.42
C PHE A 167 -7.40 -13.32 17.79
N LEU A 168 -6.63 -13.32 18.88
CA LEU A 168 -7.17 -13.28 20.24
C LEU A 168 -7.99 -12.01 20.49
N VAL A 169 -7.52 -10.87 20.02
CA VAL A 169 -8.29 -9.61 20.10
C VAL A 169 -9.60 -9.73 19.31
N PHE A 170 -9.59 -10.33 18.12
CA PHE A 170 -10.82 -10.56 17.36
C PHE A 170 -11.79 -11.48 18.10
N VAL A 171 -11.32 -12.62 18.63
CA VAL A 171 -12.17 -13.53 19.40
C VAL A 171 -12.81 -12.79 20.58
N MET A 172 -12.05 -12.01 21.33
CA MET A 172 -12.59 -11.23 22.46
C MET A 172 -13.57 -10.15 21.99
N ALA A 173 -13.27 -9.45 20.90
CA ALA A 173 -14.13 -8.40 20.37
C ALA A 173 -15.46 -8.91 19.83
N PHE A 174 -15.50 -10.12 19.28
CA PHE A 174 -16.75 -10.75 18.81
C PHE A 174 -17.50 -11.50 19.91
N ALA A 175 -16.79 -12.03 20.94
CA ALA A 175 -17.44 -12.66 22.11
C ALA A 175 -18.06 -11.61 23.03
N HIS A 176 -17.41 -10.45 23.21
CA HIS A 176 -17.86 -9.35 24.05
C HIS A 176 -17.83 -8.03 23.27
N PRO A 177 -18.77 -7.81 22.34
CA PRO A 177 -18.72 -6.68 21.43
C PRO A 177 -18.89 -5.35 22.16
N LEU A 178 -18.06 -4.36 21.79
CA LEU A 178 -18.11 -2.98 22.32
C LEU A 178 -19.36 -2.21 21.88
N GLY A 179 -19.99 -2.64 20.78
CA GLY A 179 -21.20 -2.02 20.25
C GLY A 179 -21.85 -2.91 19.19
N ASN A 180 -23.10 -2.59 18.85
CA ASN A 180 -23.88 -3.33 17.87
C ASN A 180 -23.63 -2.79 16.47
N LEU A 181 -23.10 -3.61 15.55
CA LEU A 181 -22.77 -3.26 14.17
C LEU A 181 -23.94 -2.68 13.37
N SER A 182 -25.19 -3.02 13.73
CA SER A 182 -26.37 -2.53 13.01
C SER A 182 -26.84 -1.15 13.45
N THR A 183 -26.44 -0.68 14.64
CA THR A 183 -26.97 0.57 15.23
C THR A 183 -25.92 1.65 15.44
N VAL A 184 -24.62 1.35 15.33
CA VAL A 184 -23.55 2.32 15.50
C VAL A 184 -23.63 3.47 14.50
N ALA A 185 -23.26 4.66 14.95
CA ALA A 185 -23.33 5.88 14.15
C ALA A 185 -22.44 5.83 12.92
N VAL A 186 -22.87 6.50 11.86
CA VAL A 186 -22.11 6.67 10.61
C VAL A 186 -21.64 8.12 10.53
N SER A 187 -20.39 8.35 10.21
CA SER A 187 -19.89 9.70 9.96
C SER A 187 -20.56 10.30 8.73
N LYS A 188 -20.74 11.63 8.71
CA LYS A 188 -21.43 12.35 7.62
C LYS A 188 -20.88 11.99 6.25
N GLU A 189 -19.59 11.78 6.15
CA GLU A 189 -18.92 11.44 4.90
C GLU A 189 -19.30 10.05 4.37
N TYR A 190 -19.61 9.09 5.25
CA TYR A 190 -19.91 7.69 4.88
C TYR A 190 -21.41 7.38 4.80
N LEU A 191 -22.29 8.38 4.86
CA LEU A 191 -23.74 8.19 4.66
C LEU A 191 -24.07 7.73 3.24
N HIS A 192 -23.32 8.22 2.23
CA HIS A 192 -23.52 7.91 0.83
C HIS A 192 -22.20 7.53 0.14
N GLY A 193 -22.26 6.64 -0.86
CA GLY A 193 -21.08 6.26 -1.65
C GLY A 193 -20.02 5.46 -0.88
N THR A 194 -20.40 4.74 0.17
CA THR A 194 -19.51 4.06 1.12
C THR A 194 -18.56 3.08 0.43
N VAL A 195 -19.01 2.37 -0.62
CA VAL A 195 -18.14 1.45 -1.39
C VAL A 195 -17.01 2.22 -2.06
N VAL A 196 -17.31 3.35 -2.71
CA VAL A 196 -16.28 4.15 -3.39
C VAL A 196 -15.31 4.78 -2.37
N LYS A 197 -15.82 5.24 -1.23
CA LYS A 197 -14.97 5.76 -0.16
C LYS A 197 -14.06 4.69 0.43
N GLY A 198 -14.57 3.48 0.65
CA GLY A 198 -13.75 2.34 1.03
C GLY A 198 -12.68 2.03 -0.03
N PHE A 199 -13.03 2.08 -1.32
CA PHE A 199 -12.08 1.91 -2.42
C PHE A 199 -10.94 2.94 -2.38
N LEU A 200 -11.26 4.22 -2.17
CA LEU A 200 -10.27 5.28 -2.06
C LEU A 200 -9.44 5.17 -0.77
N GLU A 201 -10.06 4.76 0.33
CA GLU A 201 -9.36 4.55 1.61
C GLU A 201 -8.33 3.43 1.52
N GLY A 202 -8.58 2.40 0.69
CA GLY A 202 -7.62 1.35 0.43
C GLY A 202 -6.32 1.84 -0.23
N TYR A 203 -6.28 3.02 -0.86
CA TYR A 203 -5.05 3.64 -1.35
C TYR A 203 -4.05 3.91 -0.22
N ASN A 204 -4.54 4.21 0.96
CA ASN A 204 -3.72 4.50 2.13
C ASN A 204 -2.87 3.31 2.59
N THR A 205 -3.22 2.06 2.23
CA THR A 205 -2.36 0.90 2.53
C THR A 205 -1.06 0.93 1.74
N MET A 206 -1.05 1.56 0.55
CA MET A 206 0.07 1.60 -0.41
C MET A 206 0.50 0.23 -0.95
N ASP A 207 -0.27 -0.83 -0.71
CA ASP A 207 0.11 -2.21 -1.03
C ASP A 207 0.27 -2.46 -2.54
N ALA A 208 -0.57 -1.84 -3.38
CA ALA A 208 -0.44 -1.98 -4.83
C ALA A 208 0.86 -1.33 -5.36
N LEU A 209 1.27 -0.21 -4.77
CA LEU A 209 2.54 0.44 -5.08
C LEU A 209 3.71 -0.40 -4.57
N ALA A 210 3.59 -1.00 -3.38
CA ALA A 210 4.55 -1.95 -2.83
C ALA A 210 4.70 -3.18 -3.74
N GLY A 211 3.60 -3.73 -4.26
CA GLY A 211 3.61 -4.84 -5.19
C GLY A 211 4.33 -4.53 -6.50
N LEU A 212 4.21 -3.31 -7.03
CA LEU A 212 4.99 -2.85 -8.19
C LEU A 212 6.47 -2.65 -7.86
N ALA A 213 6.77 -2.02 -6.72
CA ALA A 213 8.13 -1.66 -6.34
C ALA A 213 8.96 -2.87 -5.85
N PHE A 214 8.37 -3.70 -5.00
CA PHE A 214 9.08 -4.77 -4.28
C PHE A 214 8.64 -6.18 -4.69
N GLY A 215 7.60 -6.30 -5.50
CA GLY A 215 7.08 -7.60 -5.96
C GLY A 215 8.11 -8.44 -6.71
N VAL A 216 9.12 -7.79 -7.30
CA VAL A 216 10.24 -8.47 -7.96
C VAL A 216 11.00 -9.42 -7.02
N THR A 217 11.13 -9.09 -5.75
CA THR A 217 11.82 -9.96 -4.76
C THR A 217 11.09 -11.28 -4.59
N VAL A 218 9.76 -11.25 -4.48
CA VAL A 218 8.93 -12.46 -4.41
C VAL A 218 8.98 -13.24 -5.73
N VAL A 219 8.88 -12.55 -6.86
CA VAL A 219 8.94 -13.18 -8.19
C VAL A 219 10.28 -13.88 -8.40
N THR A 220 11.38 -13.27 -7.98
CA THR A 220 12.74 -13.85 -8.05
C THR A 220 12.85 -15.10 -7.17
N ALA A 221 12.38 -15.03 -5.92
CA ALA A 221 12.38 -16.19 -5.04
C ALA A 221 11.55 -17.36 -5.61
N ILE A 222 10.41 -17.07 -6.27
CA ILE A 222 9.63 -18.10 -6.96
C ILE A 222 10.41 -18.67 -8.17
N LYS A 223 11.11 -17.82 -8.93
CA LYS A 223 11.94 -18.28 -10.08
C LYS A 223 12.99 -19.30 -9.64
N GLU A 224 13.68 -19.04 -8.55
CA GLU A 224 14.67 -19.94 -7.96
C GLU A 224 14.06 -21.30 -7.57
N LEU A 225 12.88 -21.28 -6.93
CA LEU A 225 12.18 -22.51 -6.52
C LEU A 225 11.74 -23.40 -7.70
N VAL A 226 11.57 -22.83 -8.89
CA VAL A 226 11.12 -23.58 -10.10
C VAL A 226 12.20 -23.71 -11.17
N ASN A 227 13.49 -23.55 -10.81
CA ASN A 227 14.62 -23.63 -11.72
C ASN A 227 14.44 -22.73 -12.97
N ASN A 228 14.05 -21.49 -12.76
CA ASN A 228 13.83 -20.46 -13.79
C ASN A 228 12.75 -20.80 -14.83
N ASN A 229 11.80 -21.69 -14.53
CA ASN A 229 10.69 -22.00 -15.42
C ASN A 229 9.63 -20.89 -15.37
N GLU A 230 9.75 -19.92 -16.26
CA GLU A 230 8.92 -18.69 -16.28
C GLU A 230 7.41 -18.95 -16.42
N LYS A 231 6.99 -19.98 -17.20
CA LYS A 231 5.57 -20.35 -17.33
C LYS A 231 4.95 -20.75 -16.00
N LYS A 232 5.75 -21.29 -15.07
CA LYS A 232 5.29 -21.68 -13.74
C LYS A 232 5.28 -20.51 -12.76
N VAL A 233 6.13 -19.51 -12.93
CA VAL A 233 6.25 -18.35 -12.01
C VAL A 233 4.91 -17.65 -11.87
N ALA A 234 4.30 -17.18 -12.97
CA ALA A 234 3.01 -16.47 -12.92
C ALA A 234 1.90 -17.33 -12.29
N LYS A 235 1.84 -18.64 -12.60
CA LYS A 235 0.85 -19.58 -12.04
C LYS A 235 1.04 -19.78 -10.53
N ILE A 236 2.28 -19.86 -10.06
CA ILE A 236 2.59 -20.00 -8.63
C ILE A 236 2.30 -18.72 -7.91
N THR A 237 2.73 -17.57 -8.47
CA THR A 237 2.40 -16.24 -7.95
C THR A 237 0.89 -16.05 -7.79
N ALA A 238 0.10 -16.47 -8.80
CA ALA A 238 -1.36 -16.40 -8.71
C ALA A 238 -1.93 -17.25 -7.58
N LYS A 239 -1.51 -18.53 -7.49
CA LYS A 239 -2.05 -19.46 -6.47
C LYS A 239 -1.62 -19.07 -5.04
N ALA A 240 -0.32 -18.83 -4.84
CA ALA A 240 0.20 -18.45 -3.53
C ALA A 240 -0.28 -17.04 -3.13
N GLY A 241 -0.34 -16.12 -4.10
CA GLY A 241 -0.87 -14.79 -3.91
C GLY A 241 -2.35 -14.80 -3.51
N LEU A 242 -3.18 -15.64 -4.17
CA LEU A 242 -4.58 -15.78 -3.79
C LEU A 242 -4.73 -16.26 -2.32
N MET A 243 -3.90 -17.21 -1.88
CA MET A 243 -3.90 -17.66 -0.49
C MET A 243 -3.53 -16.52 0.47
N ALA A 244 -2.50 -15.74 0.14
CA ALA A 244 -2.05 -14.61 0.96
C ALA A 244 -3.13 -13.52 1.06
N VAL A 245 -3.72 -13.10 -0.08
CA VAL A 245 -4.70 -12.01 -0.09
C VAL A 245 -6.04 -12.40 0.51
N ILE A 246 -6.44 -13.69 0.49
CA ILE A 246 -7.60 -14.16 1.24
C ILE A 246 -7.36 -13.95 2.75
N GLY A 247 -6.18 -14.31 3.26
CA GLY A 247 -5.82 -14.06 4.65
C GLY A 247 -5.86 -12.58 5.03
N ILE A 248 -5.26 -11.72 4.18
CA ILE A 248 -5.27 -10.26 4.36
C ILE A 248 -6.72 -9.73 4.32
N GLY A 249 -7.53 -10.15 3.37
CA GLY A 249 -8.92 -9.73 3.23
C GLY A 249 -9.79 -10.08 4.44
N ILE A 250 -9.60 -11.27 5.01
CA ILE A 250 -10.27 -11.68 6.25
C ILE A 250 -9.86 -10.73 7.39
N ILE A 251 -8.56 -10.48 7.56
CA ILE A 251 -8.05 -9.60 8.63
C ILE A 251 -8.61 -8.18 8.45
N TYR A 252 -8.61 -7.63 7.23
CA TYR A 252 -9.15 -6.29 6.99
C TYR A 252 -10.64 -6.21 7.28
N THR A 253 -11.41 -7.21 6.86
CA THR A 253 -12.85 -7.26 7.14
C THR A 253 -13.13 -7.30 8.65
N LEU A 254 -12.37 -8.11 9.40
CA LEU A 254 -12.47 -8.19 10.86
C LEU A 254 -12.04 -6.88 11.53
N LEU A 255 -10.95 -6.24 11.07
CA LEU A 255 -10.52 -4.94 11.59
C LEU A 255 -11.56 -3.85 11.36
N ILE A 256 -12.17 -3.79 10.16
CA ILE A 256 -13.23 -2.83 9.84
C ILE A 256 -14.44 -3.06 10.75
N ALA A 257 -14.86 -4.32 10.94
CA ALA A 257 -15.97 -4.66 11.84
C ALA A 257 -15.66 -4.27 13.30
N VAL A 258 -14.46 -4.59 13.81
CA VAL A 258 -14.03 -4.22 15.16
C VAL A 258 -13.95 -2.70 15.32
N GLY A 259 -13.46 -1.99 14.28
CA GLY A 259 -13.47 -0.53 14.24
C GLY A 259 -14.88 0.05 14.37
N ALA A 260 -15.85 -0.50 13.64
CA ALA A 260 -17.24 -0.08 13.73
C ALA A 260 -17.84 -0.40 15.14
N MET A 261 -17.64 -1.61 15.66
CA MET A 261 -18.11 -1.98 17.01
C MET A 261 -17.53 -1.07 18.08
N SER A 262 -16.32 -0.57 17.91
CA SER A 262 -15.64 0.28 18.89
C SER A 262 -16.40 1.57 19.22
N LEU A 263 -17.26 2.04 18.32
CA LEU A 263 -18.11 3.23 18.52
C LEU A 263 -19.12 3.11 19.67
N GLY A 264 -19.44 1.89 20.08
CA GLY A 264 -20.30 1.69 21.24
C GLY A 264 -19.61 2.05 22.57
N HIS A 265 -18.28 2.16 22.57
CA HIS A 265 -17.49 2.48 23.77
C HIS A 265 -16.54 3.67 23.62
N PHE A 266 -15.96 3.83 22.41
CA PHE A 266 -14.98 4.90 22.13
C PHE A 266 -15.54 5.92 21.13
N LYS A 267 -15.20 7.20 21.34
CA LYS A 267 -15.40 8.26 20.33
C LYS A 267 -14.47 8.02 19.14
N ILE A 268 -14.82 8.57 17.98
CA ILE A 268 -13.97 8.56 16.79
C ILE A 268 -12.58 9.10 17.15
N THR A 269 -11.55 8.37 16.80
CA THR A 269 -10.15 8.73 17.03
C THR A 269 -9.59 9.47 15.80
N SER A 270 -8.50 10.22 15.95
CA SER A 270 -7.81 10.87 14.83
C SER A 270 -7.19 9.86 13.84
N ASP A 271 -6.78 8.71 14.35
CA ASP A 271 -6.18 7.62 13.55
C ASP A 271 -6.46 6.25 14.14
N GLY A 272 -6.25 5.21 13.32
CA GLY A 272 -6.46 3.82 13.73
C GLY A 272 -5.42 3.26 14.67
N GLY A 273 -4.24 3.87 14.81
CA GLY A 273 -3.20 3.44 15.77
C GLY A 273 -3.64 3.71 17.20
N ILE A 274 -4.17 4.90 17.45
CA ILE A 274 -4.78 5.24 18.75
C ILE A 274 -5.94 4.30 19.07
N LEU A 275 -6.77 4.00 18.07
CA LEU A 275 -7.90 3.10 18.25
C LEU A 275 -7.44 1.68 18.59
N LEU A 276 -6.47 1.15 17.86
CA LEU A 276 -5.91 -0.19 18.08
C LEU A 276 -5.36 -0.32 19.51
N SER A 277 -4.59 0.68 19.94
CA SER A 277 -4.07 0.74 21.31
C SER A 277 -5.18 0.70 22.36
N LYS A 278 -6.24 1.49 22.19
CA LYS A 278 -7.40 1.51 23.10
C LYS A 278 -8.13 0.17 23.16
N ILE A 279 -8.38 -0.46 22.01
CA ILE A 279 -9.08 -1.75 21.93
C ILE A 279 -8.26 -2.85 22.61
N VAL A 280 -6.96 -2.93 22.30
CA VAL A 280 -6.10 -3.96 22.93
C VAL A 280 -5.97 -3.74 24.43
N ASN A 281 -5.84 -2.49 24.88
CA ASN A 281 -5.80 -2.19 26.31
C ASN A 281 -7.13 -2.55 27.01
N TYR A 282 -8.27 -2.34 26.36
CA TYR A 282 -9.58 -2.69 26.90
C TYR A 282 -9.74 -4.21 27.10
N TYR A 283 -9.37 -5.02 26.09
CA TYR A 283 -9.56 -6.48 26.15
C TYR A 283 -8.43 -7.23 26.85
N ALA A 284 -7.19 -6.78 26.70
CA ALA A 284 -5.99 -7.51 27.18
C ALA A 284 -5.18 -6.73 28.22
N GLY A 285 -5.66 -5.56 28.64
CA GLY A 285 -5.02 -4.74 29.67
C GLY A 285 -3.60 -4.28 29.28
N ILE A 286 -2.84 -3.88 30.29
CA ILE A 286 -1.47 -3.35 30.11
C ILE A 286 -0.51 -4.37 29.50
N PHE A 287 -0.73 -5.65 29.80
CA PHE A 287 0.09 -6.74 29.25
C PHE A 287 -0.10 -6.89 27.73
N GLY A 288 -1.36 -6.87 27.26
CA GLY A 288 -1.68 -6.89 25.84
C GLY A 288 -1.14 -5.65 25.14
N GLN A 289 -1.24 -4.48 25.77
CA GLN A 289 -0.68 -3.24 25.25
C GLN A 289 0.85 -3.30 25.10
N ALA A 290 1.56 -3.82 26.09
CA ALA A 290 3.01 -3.97 26.02
C ALA A 290 3.44 -4.96 24.91
N LEU A 291 2.74 -6.10 24.81
CA LEU A 291 2.99 -7.08 23.74
C LEU A 291 2.72 -6.48 22.35
N LEU A 292 1.59 -5.77 22.19
CA LEU A 292 1.27 -5.06 20.94
C LEU A 292 2.37 -4.06 20.58
N ALA A 293 2.85 -3.26 21.53
CA ALA A 293 3.90 -2.28 21.31
C ALA A 293 5.19 -2.92 20.74
N VAL A 294 5.64 -4.03 21.34
CA VAL A 294 6.82 -4.75 20.86
C VAL A 294 6.60 -5.33 19.47
N LEU A 295 5.46 -5.97 19.23
CA LEU A 295 5.15 -6.62 17.95
C LEU A 295 5.01 -5.61 16.83
N VAL A 296 4.31 -4.49 17.07
CA VAL A 296 4.17 -3.41 16.07
C VAL A 296 5.52 -2.74 15.80
N PHE A 297 6.33 -2.49 16.85
CA PHE A 297 7.67 -1.95 16.68
C PHE A 297 8.51 -2.83 15.74
N LEU A 298 8.57 -4.13 15.99
CA LEU A 298 9.38 -5.05 15.21
C LEU A 298 8.85 -5.25 13.78
N ALA A 299 7.52 -5.32 13.60
CA ALA A 299 6.90 -5.39 12.28
C ALA A 299 7.18 -4.11 11.46
N CYS A 300 7.03 -2.93 12.08
CA CYS A 300 7.34 -1.65 11.45
C CYS A 300 8.82 -1.50 11.11
N LEU A 301 9.69 -1.98 12.01
CA LEU A 301 11.14 -1.94 11.81
C LEU A 301 11.56 -2.78 10.61
N THR A 302 11.08 -4.04 10.52
CA THR A 302 11.39 -4.92 9.39
C THR A 302 10.90 -4.35 8.07
N THR A 303 9.69 -3.78 8.06
CA THR A 303 9.12 -3.13 6.88
C THR A 303 9.93 -1.90 6.47
N ALA A 304 10.30 -1.03 7.41
CA ALA A 304 11.07 0.17 7.12
C ALA A 304 12.47 -0.16 6.56
N VAL A 305 13.14 -1.17 7.09
CA VAL A 305 14.44 -1.62 6.54
C VAL A 305 14.27 -2.13 5.11
N GLY A 306 13.26 -2.97 4.84
CA GLY A 306 13.01 -3.46 3.49
C GLY A 306 12.74 -2.34 2.49
N ILE A 307 11.89 -1.39 2.86
CA ILE A 307 11.54 -0.22 2.03
C ILE A 307 12.76 0.66 1.74
N LEU A 308 13.53 1.03 2.76
CA LEU A 308 14.66 1.94 2.59
C LEU A 308 15.86 1.28 1.90
N SER A 309 16.06 -0.02 2.08
CA SER A 309 17.04 -0.80 1.31
C SER A 309 16.66 -0.85 -0.17
N ALA A 310 15.41 -1.13 -0.49
CA ALA A 310 14.94 -1.18 -1.87
C ALA A 310 14.99 0.21 -2.54
N PHE A 311 14.64 1.27 -1.82
CA PHE A 311 14.83 2.64 -2.27
C PHE A 311 16.30 2.91 -2.63
N ALA A 312 17.23 2.58 -1.75
CA ALA A 312 18.64 2.82 -1.95
C ALA A 312 19.22 2.02 -3.14
N LEU A 313 18.76 0.77 -3.33
CA LEU A 313 19.11 -0.06 -4.48
C LEU A 313 18.62 0.54 -5.80
N ASP A 314 17.34 0.86 -5.90
CA ASP A 314 16.75 1.42 -7.12
C ASP A 314 17.36 2.78 -7.48
N PHE A 315 17.57 3.63 -6.46
CA PHE A 315 18.17 4.95 -6.70
C PHE A 315 19.65 4.87 -7.06
N SER A 316 20.42 3.98 -6.48
CA SER A 316 21.84 3.78 -6.87
C SER A 316 21.96 3.26 -8.30
N ALA A 317 21.01 2.44 -8.76
CA ALA A 317 20.98 1.92 -10.13
C ALA A 317 20.60 2.98 -11.17
N HIS A 318 19.68 3.89 -10.87
CA HIS A 318 19.15 4.87 -11.82
C HIS A 318 19.76 6.27 -11.67
N TYR A 319 20.30 6.59 -10.49
CA TYR A 319 20.93 7.86 -10.16
C TYR A 319 22.32 7.62 -9.55
N PRO A 320 23.34 7.27 -10.34
CA PRO A 320 24.66 6.83 -9.87
C PRO A 320 25.51 7.92 -9.21
N LYS A 321 24.93 9.11 -8.94
CA LYS A 321 25.60 10.20 -8.23
C LYS A 321 26.03 9.80 -6.80
N PHE A 322 25.22 8.96 -6.13
CA PHE A 322 25.52 8.43 -4.82
C PHE A 322 25.50 6.89 -4.86
N SER A 323 26.35 6.28 -4.03
CA SER A 323 26.34 4.83 -3.80
C SER A 323 25.08 4.39 -3.06
N TYR A 324 24.84 3.08 -2.96
CA TYR A 324 23.80 2.49 -2.12
C TYR A 324 23.79 3.09 -0.70
N LYS A 325 24.95 3.14 -0.05
CA LYS A 325 25.11 3.71 1.30
C LYS A 325 24.73 5.20 1.36
N GLY A 326 25.10 5.97 0.34
CA GLY A 326 24.73 7.38 0.24
C GLY A 326 23.22 7.59 0.13
N TRP A 327 22.56 6.82 -0.74
CA TRP A 327 21.10 6.86 -0.88
C TRP A 327 20.38 6.35 0.36
N LEU A 328 20.95 5.36 1.05
CA LEU A 328 20.41 4.86 2.32
C LEU A 328 20.44 5.95 3.42
N ILE A 329 21.57 6.67 3.55
CA ILE A 329 21.67 7.81 4.48
C ILE A 329 20.61 8.87 4.15
N ILE A 330 20.51 9.29 2.87
CA ILE A 330 19.54 10.29 2.42
C ILE A 330 18.12 9.86 2.75
N SER A 331 17.77 8.60 2.50
CA SER A 331 16.43 8.08 2.77
C SER A 331 16.12 7.95 4.25
N CYS A 332 17.08 7.53 5.09
CA CYS A 332 16.89 7.47 6.54
C CYS A 332 16.73 8.86 7.15
N VAL A 333 17.58 9.82 6.76
CA VAL A 333 17.47 11.22 7.24
C VAL A 333 16.16 11.86 6.76
N GLY A 334 15.80 11.67 5.50
CA GLY A 334 14.51 12.16 4.97
C GLY A 334 13.32 11.55 5.70
N SER A 335 13.34 10.24 5.96
CA SER A 335 12.30 9.55 6.72
C SER A 335 12.21 10.05 8.17
N PHE A 336 13.34 10.26 8.81
CA PHE A 336 13.40 10.83 10.16
C PHE A 336 12.78 12.24 10.20
N ALA A 337 13.16 13.11 9.27
CA ALA A 337 12.61 14.47 9.19
C ALA A 337 11.09 14.45 8.99
N THR A 338 10.60 13.61 8.07
CA THR A 338 9.16 13.47 7.80
C THR A 338 8.41 12.84 8.97
N ALA A 339 8.98 11.84 9.65
CA ALA A 339 8.35 11.21 10.81
C ALA A 339 8.08 12.20 11.95
N ASN A 340 8.95 13.19 12.14
CA ASN A 340 8.78 14.23 13.16
C ASN A 340 7.66 15.24 12.86
N LEU A 341 7.05 15.20 11.68
CA LEU A 341 5.82 15.92 11.39
C LEU A 341 4.60 15.31 12.11
N GLY A 342 4.69 14.04 12.51
CA GLY A 342 3.62 13.27 13.14
C GLY A 342 2.71 12.54 12.14
N LEU A 343 2.01 11.51 12.63
CA LEU A 343 1.22 10.59 11.80
C LEU A 343 0.11 11.31 11.02
N ASP A 344 -0.64 12.20 11.64
CA ASP A 344 -1.76 12.92 11.02
C ASP A 344 -1.30 13.75 9.80
N LYS A 345 -0.16 14.43 9.91
CA LYS A 345 0.40 15.22 8.80
C LYS A 345 0.93 14.32 7.69
N ILE A 346 1.56 13.20 8.03
CA ILE A 346 2.02 12.23 7.04
C ILE A 346 0.83 11.71 6.23
N ILE A 347 -0.28 11.34 6.88
CA ILE A 347 -1.50 10.87 6.22
C ILE A 347 -2.09 11.97 5.34
N SER A 348 -2.25 13.18 5.86
CA SER A 348 -2.87 14.29 5.11
C SER A 348 -2.08 14.71 3.86
N TRP A 349 -0.74 14.65 3.91
CA TRP A 349 0.12 14.97 2.76
C TRP A 349 0.33 13.78 1.82
N SER A 350 0.17 12.54 2.29
CA SER A 350 0.23 11.38 1.41
C SER A 350 -0.99 11.25 0.50
N LEU A 351 -2.18 11.63 0.98
CA LEU A 351 -3.43 11.48 0.24
C LEU A 351 -3.40 12.10 -1.17
N PRO A 352 -3.01 13.37 -1.38
CA PRO A 352 -2.91 13.96 -2.72
C PRO A 352 -2.00 13.17 -3.65
N VAL A 353 -0.85 12.74 -3.13
CA VAL A 353 0.13 11.96 -3.91
C VAL A 353 -0.43 10.59 -4.29
N LEU A 354 -1.15 9.96 -3.39
CA LEU A 354 -1.82 8.67 -3.66
C LEU A 354 -2.95 8.85 -4.68
N MET A 355 -3.76 9.91 -4.58
CA MET A 355 -4.80 10.22 -5.57
C MET A 355 -4.24 10.45 -6.97
N PHE A 356 -2.97 10.86 -7.09
CA PHE A 356 -2.24 10.96 -8.34
C PHE A 356 -1.66 9.62 -8.81
N LEU A 357 -0.98 8.91 -7.92
CA LEU A 357 -0.22 7.70 -8.29
C LEU A 357 -1.11 6.49 -8.54
N TYR A 358 -2.20 6.31 -7.77
CA TYR A 358 -3.03 5.11 -7.88
C TYR A 358 -3.76 4.97 -9.21
N PRO A 359 -4.38 6.01 -9.81
CA PRO A 359 -4.93 5.93 -11.17
C PRO A 359 -3.89 5.42 -12.17
N LEU A 360 -2.68 5.97 -12.15
CA LEU A 360 -1.60 5.57 -13.04
C LEU A 360 -1.14 4.14 -12.76
N ALA A 361 -1.00 3.77 -11.50
CA ALA A 361 -0.63 2.41 -11.10
C ALA A 361 -1.68 1.37 -11.51
N ILE A 362 -2.98 1.64 -11.27
CA ILE A 362 -4.09 0.76 -11.64
C ILE A 362 -4.09 0.51 -13.15
N VAL A 363 -3.99 1.57 -13.94
CA VAL A 363 -3.98 1.48 -15.40
C VAL A 363 -2.76 0.72 -15.89
N LEU A 364 -1.58 1.00 -15.34
CA LEU A 364 -0.35 0.30 -15.69
C LEU A 364 -0.43 -1.19 -15.34
N ILE A 365 -0.98 -1.54 -14.18
CA ILE A 365 -1.22 -2.93 -13.75
C ILE A 365 -2.14 -3.62 -14.74
N ILE A 366 -3.28 -3.02 -15.07
CA ILE A 366 -4.27 -3.60 -15.99
C ILE A 366 -3.64 -3.81 -17.38
N LEU A 367 -2.99 -2.79 -17.95
CA LEU A 367 -2.33 -2.91 -19.25
C LEU A 367 -1.24 -4.00 -19.24
N SER A 368 -0.51 -4.12 -18.14
CA SER A 368 0.56 -5.11 -17.99
C SER A 368 0.00 -6.54 -17.91
N LEU A 369 -1.10 -6.75 -17.20
CA LEU A 369 -1.79 -8.04 -17.13
C LEU A 369 -2.29 -8.50 -18.51
N PHE A 370 -2.83 -7.58 -19.30
CA PHE A 370 -3.36 -7.86 -20.64
C PHE A 370 -2.31 -7.69 -21.75
N SER A 371 -1.07 -7.33 -21.42
CA SER A 371 0.03 -7.15 -22.37
C SER A 371 0.22 -8.30 -23.37
N PRO A 372 0.06 -9.59 -23.00
CA PRO A 372 0.16 -10.67 -23.97
C PRO A 372 -0.87 -10.62 -25.09
N LEU A 373 -2.08 -10.06 -24.85
CA LEU A 373 -3.16 -9.98 -25.86
C LEU A 373 -2.83 -9.00 -27.00
N PHE A 374 -2.15 -7.91 -26.69
CA PHE A 374 -1.73 -6.90 -27.67
C PHE A 374 -0.21 -6.90 -27.92
N LYS A 375 0.47 -7.99 -27.53
CA LYS A 375 1.90 -8.24 -27.75
C LYS A 375 2.82 -7.08 -27.27
N GLY A 376 2.42 -6.44 -26.17
CA GLY A 376 3.19 -5.34 -25.59
C GLY A 376 3.23 -4.05 -26.42
N ASP A 377 2.23 -3.80 -27.28
CA ASP A 377 2.17 -2.60 -28.11
C ASP A 377 2.24 -1.32 -27.26
N LYS A 378 3.24 -0.51 -27.54
CA LYS A 378 3.52 0.74 -26.81
C LYS A 378 2.41 1.79 -26.98
N VAL A 379 1.64 1.75 -28.08
CA VAL A 379 0.53 2.67 -28.33
C VAL A 379 -0.55 2.49 -27.27
N MET A 380 -0.87 1.22 -26.92
CA MET A 380 -1.81 0.90 -25.86
C MET A 380 -1.45 1.56 -24.54
N TYR A 381 -0.17 1.50 -24.18
CA TYR A 381 0.32 2.12 -22.94
C TYR A 381 0.31 3.65 -23.02
N LYS A 382 0.87 4.23 -24.10
CA LYS A 382 1.05 5.69 -24.22
C LYS A 382 -0.28 6.44 -24.22
N VAL A 383 -1.22 6.02 -25.06
CA VAL A 383 -2.50 6.72 -25.24
C VAL A 383 -3.34 6.61 -23.97
N THR A 384 -3.47 5.40 -23.42
CA THR A 384 -4.26 5.18 -22.19
C THR A 384 -3.68 5.96 -21.01
N MET A 385 -2.34 5.89 -20.82
CA MET A 385 -1.67 6.60 -19.73
C MET A 385 -1.74 8.11 -19.87
N ALA A 386 -1.63 8.66 -21.08
CA ALA A 386 -1.75 10.11 -21.31
C ALA A 386 -3.14 10.65 -20.90
N LEU A 387 -4.20 9.93 -21.27
CA LEU A 387 -5.56 10.32 -20.90
C LEU A 387 -5.87 10.08 -19.41
N THR A 388 -5.16 9.16 -18.74
CA THR A 388 -5.26 8.96 -17.29
C THR A 388 -4.48 10.03 -16.50
N LEU A 389 -3.35 10.49 -17.05
CA LEU A 389 -2.46 11.44 -16.37
C LEU A 389 -3.15 12.79 -16.12
N VAL A 390 -3.93 13.27 -17.09
CA VAL A 390 -4.60 14.57 -16.98
C VAL A 390 -5.53 14.65 -15.77
N PRO A 391 -6.55 13.77 -15.61
CA PRO A 391 -7.41 13.80 -14.42
C PRO A 391 -6.63 13.49 -13.13
N ALA A 392 -5.60 12.66 -13.16
CA ALA A 392 -4.79 12.38 -11.98
C ALA A 392 -4.06 13.64 -11.46
N ILE A 393 -3.63 14.55 -12.34
CA ILE A 393 -3.06 15.85 -11.93
C ILE A 393 -4.13 16.72 -11.24
N PHE A 394 -5.36 16.75 -11.76
CA PHE A 394 -6.46 17.46 -11.11
C PHE A 394 -6.78 16.86 -9.73
N ASP A 395 -6.76 15.53 -9.61
CA ASP A 395 -6.98 14.85 -8.34
C ASP A 395 -5.87 15.18 -7.32
N LEU A 396 -4.59 15.23 -7.73
CA LEU A 396 -3.49 15.70 -6.90
C LEU A 396 -3.79 17.09 -6.31
N ILE A 397 -4.11 18.05 -7.18
CA ILE A 397 -4.29 19.46 -6.78
C ILE A 397 -5.49 19.61 -5.83
N THR A 398 -6.61 18.93 -6.14
CA THR A 398 -7.85 19.07 -5.39
C THR A 398 -7.90 18.33 -4.05
N HIS A 399 -6.88 17.54 -3.74
CA HIS A 399 -6.72 16.89 -2.44
C HIS A 399 -5.61 17.51 -1.58
N LEU A 400 -4.94 18.57 -2.06
CA LEU A 400 -3.90 19.25 -1.27
C LEU A 400 -4.50 19.83 0.02
N PRO A 401 -3.82 19.66 1.17
CA PRO A 401 -4.30 20.16 2.45
C PRO A 401 -4.21 21.68 2.55
N ALA A 402 -4.82 22.26 3.60
CA ALA A 402 -4.62 23.65 3.95
C ALA A 402 -3.11 23.93 4.22
N PRO A 403 -2.57 25.11 3.84
CA PRO A 403 -3.28 26.32 3.38
C PRO A 403 -3.59 26.37 1.87
N ILE A 404 -3.15 25.39 1.06
CA ILE A 404 -3.29 25.44 -0.40
C ILE A 404 -4.75 25.33 -0.83
N ALA A 405 -5.55 24.53 -0.14
CA ALA A 405 -6.98 24.34 -0.39
C ALA A 405 -7.83 25.62 -0.34
N GLY A 406 -7.33 26.69 0.28
CA GLY A 406 -8.01 27.99 0.35
C GLY A 406 -7.73 28.93 -0.82
N THR A 407 -6.75 28.65 -1.67
CA THR A 407 -6.30 29.55 -2.72
C THR A 407 -7.30 29.65 -3.87
N GLN A 408 -7.26 30.78 -4.59
CA GLN A 408 -8.11 31.01 -5.78
C GLN A 408 -7.81 29.98 -6.89
N PHE A 409 -6.54 29.62 -7.04
CA PHE A 409 -6.10 28.58 -7.98
C PHE A 409 -6.75 27.23 -7.64
N TYR A 410 -6.71 26.78 -6.39
CA TYR A 410 -7.34 25.54 -5.96
C TYR A 410 -8.84 25.53 -6.27
N LYS A 411 -9.55 26.63 -5.95
CA LYS A 411 -11.00 26.75 -6.21
C LYS A 411 -11.32 26.65 -7.69
N ALA A 412 -10.57 27.33 -8.55
CA ALA A 412 -10.75 27.30 -10.01
C ALA A 412 -10.52 25.86 -10.56
N VAL A 413 -9.44 25.20 -10.12
CA VAL A 413 -9.13 23.81 -10.52
C VAL A 413 -10.20 22.84 -10.03
N SER A 414 -10.68 23.00 -8.79
CA SER A 414 -11.73 22.16 -8.22
C SER A 414 -13.06 22.32 -8.98
N GLN A 415 -13.43 23.57 -9.30
CA GLN A 415 -14.64 23.84 -10.08
C GLN A 415 -14.53 23.26 -11.49
N PHE A 416 -13.41 23.45 -12.18
CA PHE A 416 -13.16 22.86 -13.49
C PHE A 416 -13.28 21.33 -13.44
N ARG A 417 -12.62 20.69 -12.47
CA ARG A 417 -12.65 19.24 -12.27
C ARG A 417 -14.10 18.72 -12.10
N LEU A 418 -14.88 19.36 -11.22
CA LEU A 418 -16.27 18.96 -10.97
C LEU A 418 -17.20 19.19 -12.17
N GLN A 419 -16.94 20.21 -12.98
CA GLN A 419 -17.75 20.56 -14.13
C GLN A 419 -17.47 19.68 -15.35
N TYR A 420 -16.20 19.34 -15.62
CA TYR A 420 -15.79 18.72 -16.88
C TYR A 420 -15.35 17.26 -16.76
N LEU A 421 -14.96 16.80 -15.57
CA LEU A 421 -14.52 15.41 -15.39
C LEU A 421 -15.65 14.55 -14.80
N PRO A 422 -16.15 13.56 -15.56
CA PRO A 422 -17.16 12.63 -15.05
C PRO A 422 -16.66 11.90 -13.80
N LEU A 423 -17.56 11.59 -12.87
CA LEU A 423 -17.28 10.89 -11.60
C LEU A 423 -16.32 11.64 -10.66
N ALA A 424 -15.99 12.92 -10.94
CA ALA A 424 -15.12 13.72 -10.10
C ALA A 424 -15.68 13.93 -8.69
N ASN A 425 -17.01 14.04 -8.56
CA ASN A 425 -17.72 14.19 -7.28
C ASN A 425 -17.55 13.01 -6.31
N ILE A 426 -17.20 11.83 -6.83
CA ILE A 426 -16.94 10.63 -6.02
C ILE A 426 -15.45 10.24 -5.99
N GLY A 427 -14.54 11.08 -6.54
CA GLY A 427 -13.10 10.82 -6.52
C GLY A 427 -12.60 9.83 -7.60
N LEU A 428 -13.40 9.56 -8.63
CA LEU A 428 -13.08 8.65 -9.74
C LEU A 428 -12.99 9.38 -11.09
N SER A 429 -12.51 10.62 -11.09
CA SER A 429 -12.39 11.49 -12.26
C SER A 429 -11.59 10.88 -13.42
N TRP A 430 -10.67 9.98 -13.09
CA TRP A 430 -9.77 9.33 -14.05
C TRP A 430 -10.40 8.18 -14.84
N VAL A 431 -11.48 7.58 -14.34
CA VAL A 431 -12.05 6.33 -14.90
C VAL A 431 -12.54 6.51 -16.33
N VAL A 432 -13.38 7.53 -16.58
CA VAL A 432 -13.96 7.76 -17.93
C VAL A 432 -12.88 8.15 -18.94
N PRO A 433 -11.97 9.10 -18.67
CA PRO A 433 -10.85 9.39 -19.57
C PRO A 433 -9.95 8.18 -19.86
N THR A 434 -9.72 7.32 -18.86
CA THR A 434 -8.96 6.08 -19.04
C THR A 434 -9.67 5.10 -19.99
N ILE A 435 -10.97 4.91 -19.84
CA ILE A 435 -11.76 4.04 -20.72
C ILE A 435 -11.72 4.58 -22.16
N LEU A 436 -11.88 5.89 -22.34
CA LEU A 436 -11.74 6.52 -23.66
C LEU A 436 -10.34 6.28 -24.25
N GLY A 437 -9.29 6.43 -23.45
CA GLY A 437 -7.91 6.15 -23.86
C GLY A 437 -7.71 4.69 -24.27
N LEU A 438 -8.32 3.76 -23.56
CA LEU A 438 -8.30 2.33 -23.89
C LEU A 438 -9.00 2.07 -25.24
N VAL A 439 -10.17 2.62 -25.44
CA VAL A 439 -10.93 2.46 -26.70
C VAL A 439 -10.17 3.04 -27.90
N ILE A 440 -9.64 4.26 -27.75
CA ILE A 440 -8.84 4.91 -28.80
C ILE A 440 -7.56 4.07 -29.10
N SER A 441 -6.88 3.61 -28.07
CA SER A 441 -5.66 2.82 -28.24
C SER A 441 -5.92 1.47 -28.92
N ILE A 442 -7.03 0.80 -28.61
CA ILE A 442 -7.46 -0.44 -29.29
C ILE A 442 -7.74 -0.16 -30.77
N PHE A 443 -8.45 0.91 -31.08
CA PHE A 443 -8.72 1.30 -32.46
C PHE A 443 -7.44 1.52 -33.26
N ILE A 444 -6.49 2.30 -32.72
CA ILE A 444 -5.18 2.54 -33.35
C ILE A 444 -4.38 1.24 -33.52
N HIS A 445 -4.38 0.37 -32.48
CA HIS A 445 -3.71 -0.92 -32.54
C HIS A 445 -4.25 -1.82 -33.66
N VAL A 446 -5.57 -1.91 -33.79
CA VAL A 446 -6.23 -2.72 -34.84
C VAL A 446 -5.97 -2.12 -36.24
N TRP A 447 -6.02 -0.79 -36.36
CA TRP A 447 -5.70 -0.09 -37.61
C TRP A 447 -4.28 -0.39 -38.09
N HIS A 448 -3.27 -0.17 -37.24
CA HIS A 448 -1.87 -0.45 -37.58
C HIS A 448 -1.64 -1.90 -37.97
N ARG A 449 -2.36 -2.86 -37.35
CA ARG A 449 -2.26 -4.27 -37.75
C ARG A 449 -2.87 -4.57 -39.11
N LYS A 450 -3.90 -3.84 -39.52
CA LYS A 450 -4.49 -4.00 -40.87
C LYS A 450 -3.61 -3.38 -41.93
N THR A 451 -3.05 -2.21 -41.66
CA THR A 451 -2.18 -1.47 -42.64
C THR A 451 -0.80 -2.11 -42.81
N ASN A 452 -0.22 -2.72 -41.77
CA ASN A 452 1.07 -3.43 -41.86
C ASN A 452 0.96 -4.90 -42.34
N LYS A 453 -0.23 -5.33 -42.80
CA LYS A 453 -0.43 -6.64 -43.43
C LYS A 453 -0.54 -6.51 -44.97
N ILE A 454 -0.43 -5.32 -45.50
CA ILE A 454 -0.27 -5.01 -46.91
C ILE A 454 1.19 -4.61 -47.15
#